data_b73e24f1542627ffa3b0345fcb59ecbf
#
_entry.id   b73e24f1542627ffa3b0345fcb59ecbf
#
_cell.length_a   1.000
_cell.length_b   1.000
_cell.length_c   1.000
_cell.angle_alpha   90.00
_cell.angle_beta   90.00
_cell.angle_gamma   90.00
#
_symmetry.space_group_name_H-M   'P 1'
#
loop_
_entity.id
_entity.type
_entity.pdbx_description
1 polymer ?
#
loop_
_entity_poly.entity_id
_entity_poly.type
_entity_poly.pdbx_seq_one_letter_code
_entity_poly.pdbx_strand_id
1 'polypeptide(L)'
;MSKLQLKKLAVAVAALGAVSMGSGVAEAANTSGTFNVNITLTSSCTLAAVTPVAFAYVSLQGGVSNATGGGFNVQCTSTLPYTFGLQTGSGPATPPGTSTINVTDNGVNLAYQLNLSAAGSTGTGLSQSFNVGGTMAANQAGNCALASCTNTAGATVSTNNVQTLIVNY
;
A
#
# COMPACT_ATOMS: atom_id res chain seq x y z
N MET A 1 -53.97 -2.29 32.11
CA MET A 1 -54.73 -2.14 33.35
C MET A 1 -53.78 -1.83 34.47
N SER A 2 -53.90 -0.61 34.97
CA SER A 2 -53.92 -0.20 36.36
C SER A 2 -52.58 -0.27 37.10
N LYS A 3 -52.09 0.72 37.84
CA LYS A 3 -52.69 1.97 38.40
C LYS A 3 -51.53 2.89 38.79
N LEU A 4 -51.73 4.13 38.45
CA LEU A 4 -51.11 5.29 39.09
C LEU A 4 -51.26 5.22 40.64
N GLN A 5 -50.17 5.51 41.35
CA GLN A 5 -50.26 5.99 42.73
C GLN A 5 -49.45 7.27 42.86
N LEU A 6 -50.21 8.35 42.80
CA LEU A 6 -49.86 9.69 43.24
C LEU A 6 -49.97 9.71 44.79
N LYS A 7 -48.93 10.04 45.50
CA LYS A 7 -49.00 10.45 46.93
C LYS A 7 -48.25 11.76 47.10
N LYS A 8 -48.96 12.86 46.97
CA LYS A 8 -49.39 13.86 47.97
C LYS A 8 -48.23 14.25 48.91
N LEU A 9 -47.62 15.31 48.59
CA LEU A 9 -47.62 16.67 49.07
C LEU A 9 -47.96 16.84 50.56
N ALA A 10 -46.96 17.27 51.32
CA ALA A 10 -47.20 18.01 52.57
C ALA A 10 -46.29 19.24 52.55
N VAL A 11 -46.94 20.37 52.47
CA VAL A 11 -46.44 21.73 52.67
C VAL A 11 -46.35 21.99 54.16
N ALA A 12 -45.18 22.45 54.58
CA ALA A 12 -45.06 23.19 55.84
C ALA A 12 -44.27 24.47 55.62
N VAL A 13 -44.99 25.57 55.67
CA VAL A 13 -44.51 26.93 55.73
C VAL A 13 -44.37 27.32 57.19
N ALA A 14 -43.15 27.81 57.57
CA ALA A 14 -42.92 28.77 58.67
C ALA A 14 -41.48 29.21 58.63
N ALA A 15 -41.20 30.36 58.47
CA ALA A 15 -41.26 31.63 59.08
C ALA A 15 -39.85 32.27 59.14
N LEU A 16 -39.80 33.43 58.58
CA LEU A 16 -38.95 34.61 58.86
C LEU A 16 -37.73 34.45 59.78
N GLY A 17 -36.58 34.82 59.25
CA GLY A 17 -35.44 35.16 60.08
C GLY A 17 -34.19 35.54 59.29
N ALA A 18 -33.87 36.82 59.27
CA ALA A 18 -32.56 37.40 59.02
C ALA A 18 -32.00 37.38 57.59
N VAL A 19 -32.19 38.50 56.93
CA VAL A 19 -31.38 38.97 55.80
C VAL A 19 -29.95 39.13 56.26
N SER A 20 -29.11 38.16 56.06
CA SER A 20 -27.65 38.34 55.92
C SER A 20 -27.37 38.46 54.43
N MET A 21 -27.09 39.70 53.99
CA MET A 21 -26.46 39.94 52.69
C MET A 21 -25.05 39.38 52.69
N GLY A 22 -24.93 38.06 52.64
CA GLY A 22 -23.71 37.43 52.22
C GLY A 22 -23.73 37.45 50.70
N SER A 23 -22.85 38.25 50.09
CA SER A 23 -22.46 38.14 48.69
C SER A 23 -21.84 36.75 48.50
N GLY A 24 -22.72 35.72 48.40
CA GLY A 24 -22.29 34.40 47.96
C GLY A 24 -21.87 34.53 46.52
N VAL A 25 -20.60 34.54 46.27
CA VAL A 25 -20.05 34.24 44.94
C VAL A 25 -20.70 32.89 44.56
N ALA A 26 -21.59 32.93 43.59
CA ALA A 26 -22.10 31.68 42.99
C ALA A 26 -20.89 30.97 42.34
N GLU A 27 -20.31 30.01 43.05
CA GLU A 27 -19.35 29.13 42.44
C GLU A 27 -20.08 28.41 41.29
N ALA A 28 -19.57 28.61 40.07
CA ALA A 28 -20.05 27.88 38.92
C ALA A 28 -19.82 26.37 39.14
N ALA A 29 -20.89 25.65 39.45
CA ALA A 29 -20.80 24.21 39.62
C ALA A 29 -20.53 23.56 38.26
N ASN A 30 -19.32 23.05 38.10
CA ASN A 30 -18.96 22.27 36.92
C ASN A 30 -19.46 20.83 37.08
N THR A 31 -20.21 20.35 36.10
CA THR A 31 -20.57 18.95 35.99
C THR A 31 -19.77 18.32 34.85
N SER A 32 -19.05 17.25 35.12
CA SER A 32 -18.26 16.51 34.14
C SER A 32 -18.76 15.08 34.02
N GLY A 33 -18.68 14.54 32.82
CA GLY A 33 -18.97 13.14 32.52
C GLY A 33 -17.87 12.56 31.64
N THR A 34 -17.65 11.27 31.74
CA THR A 34 -16.72 10.53 30.87
C THR A 34 -17.51 9.74 29.84
N PHE A 35 -16.95 9.61 28.64
CA PHE A 35 -17.49 8.76 27.58
C PHE A 35 -16.35 7.98 26.94
N ASN A 36 -16.68 6.80 26.39
CA ASN A 36 -15.73 5.96 25.66
C ASN A 36 -15.74 6.33 24.18
N VAL A 37 -14.53 6.40 23.59
CA VAL A 37 -14.34 6.56 22.15
C VAL A 37 -13.83 5.24 21.60
N ASN A 38 -14.57 4.63 20.68
CA ASN A 38 -14.18 3.42 19.98
C ASN A 38 -13.65 3.81 18.59
N ILE A 39 -12.43 3.34 18.27
CA ILE A 39 -11.78 3.61 16.98
C ILE A 39 -11.45 2.29 16.32
N THR A 40 -11.86 2.12 15.07
CA THR A 40 -11.46 0.98 14.23
C THR A 40 -10.56 1.50 13.12
N LEU A 41 -9.35 0.91 13.00
CA LEU A 41 -8.40 1.19 11.92
C LEU A 41 -8.34 -0.02 10.99
N THR A 42 -8.60 0.17 9.70
CA THR A 42 -8.37 -0.84 8.67
C THR A 42 -7.01 -0.59 8.02
N SER A 43 -6.16 -1.61 8.02
CA SER A 43 -4.84 -1.54 7.39
C SER A 43 -4.95 -1.58 5.87
N SER A 44 -4.04 -0.88 5.19
CA SER A 44 -3.99 -0.84 3.72
C SER A 44 -2.58 -0.57 3.22
N CYS A 45 -2.33 -0.97 1.96
CA CYS A 45 -1.13 -0.62 1.20
C CYS A 45 -1.51 0.05 -0.11
N THR A 46 -0.67 0.97 -0.57
CA THR A 46 -0.74 1.57 -1.90
C THR A 46 0.56 1.35 -2.64
N LEU A 47 0.47 1.06 -3.93
CA LEU A 47 1.60 0.91 -4.85
C LEU A 47 1.57 2.09 -5.83
N ALA A 48 2.69 2.77 -5.98
CA ALA A 48 2.81 3.93 -6.87
C ALA A 48 4.17 3.97 -7.59
N ALA A 49 4.23 4.80 -8.62
CA ALA A 49 5.44 5.13 -9.36
C ALA A 49 6.21 3.89 -9.89
N VAL A 50 5.50 2.88 -10.39
CA VAL A 50 6.15 1.72 -11.03
C VAL A 50 6.74 2.19 -12.36
N THR A 51 8.07 2.26 -12.44
CA THR A 51 8.78 2.65 -13.66
C THR A 51 9.12 1.42 -14.50
N PRO A 52 9.14 1.53 -15.84
CA PRO A 52 9.53 0.43 -16.70
C PRO A 52 10.95 -0.06 -16.40
N VAL A 53 11.14 -1.37 -16.52
CA VAL A 53 12.46 -2.00 -16.56
C VAL A 53 12.92 -2.01 -18.01
N ALA A 54 14.12 -1.53 -18.28
CA ALA A 54 14.68 -1.45 -19.62
C ALA A 54 16.04 -2.17 -19.71
N PHE A 55 16.27 -2.85 -20.82
CA PHE A 55 17.55 -3.46 -21.16
C PHE A 55 18.09 -2.86 -22.45
N ALA A 56 19.39 -2.62 -22.50
CA ALA A 56 20.13 -2.39 -23.72
C ALA A 56 21.00 -3.63 -23.98
N TYR A 57 20.80 -4.29 -25.11
CA TYR A 57 21.48 -5.54 -25.44
C TYR A 57 22.01 -5.51 -26.88
N VAL A 58 23.26 -5.84 -27.05
CA VAL A 58 23.89 -6.05 -28.39
C VAL A 58 23.91 -7.54 -28.69
N SER A 59 23.38 -7.94 -29.84
CA SER A 59 23.35 -9.35 -30.26
C SER A 59 24.75 -9.98 -30.12
N LEU A 60 24.78 -11.19 -29.54
CA LEU A 60 26.00 -11.98 -29.31
C LEU A 60 27.03 -11.31 -28.40
N GLN A 61 26.68 -10.27 -27.63
CA GLN A 61 27.64 -9.67 -26.70
C GLN A 61 28.16 -10.69 -25.68
N GLY A 62 29.47 -10.62 -25.38
CA GLY A 62 30.14 -11.56 -24.47
C GLY A 62 29.89 -11.29 -22.98
N GLY A 63 29.23 -10.19 -22.63
CA GLY A 63 28.92 -9.81 -21.27
C GLY A 63 27.39 -9.83 -20.98
N VAL A 64 27.05 -9.93 -19.71
CA VAL A 64 25.65 -9.78 -19.26
C VAL A 64 25.23 -8.33 -19.41
N SER A 65 23.94 -8.09 -19.71
CA SER A 65 23.32 -6.77 -19.63
C SER A 65 22.47 -6.67 -18.36
N ASN A 66 22.63 -5.58 -17.63
CA ASN A 66 21.82 -5.29 -16.45
C ASN A 66 20.68 -4.34 -16.79
N ALA A 67 19.55 -4.54 -16.14
CA ALA A 67 18.39 -3.67 -16.27
C ALA A 67 18.66 -2.27 -15.72
N THR A 68 18.00 -1.29 -16.32
CA THR A 68 17.83 0.06 -15.79
C THR A 68 16.35 0.35 -15.51
N GLY A 69 16.05 1.30 -14.63
CA GLY A 69 14.67 1.59 -14.23
C GLY A 69 14.16 0.62 -13.16
N GLY A 70 12.88 0.26 -13.22
CA GLY A 70 12.24 -0.71 -12.32
C GLY A 70 11.91 -0.18 -10.92
N GLY A 71 12.10 1.11 -10.65
CA GLY A 71 11.77 1.70 -9.36
C GLY A 71 10.27 1.71 -9.10
N PHE A 72 9.88 1.48 -7.83
CA PHE A 72 8.52 1.60 -7.36
C PHE A 72 8.46 2.04 -5.91
N ASN A 73 7.32 2.58 -5.52
CA ASN A 73 7.09 3.03 -4.14
C ASN A 73 5.88 2.32 -3.54
N VAL A 74 6.02 1.94 -2.27
CA VAL A 74 4.93 1.34 -1.49
C VAL A 74 4.73 2.16 -0.21
N GLN A 75 3.49 2.45 0.10
CA GLN A 75 3.10 3.07 1.36
C GLN A 75 2.05 2.20 2.04
N CYS A 76 2.40 1.62 3.18
CA CYS A 76 1.51 0.79 3.99
C CYS A 76 1.27 1.40 5.36
N THR A 77 0.16 1.03 5.98
CA THR A 77 -0.13 1.33 7.39
C THR A 77 1.08 0.99 8.26
N SER A 78 1.39 1.85 9.23
CA SER A 78 2.52 1.64 10.14
C SER A 78 2.43 0.29 10.84
N THR A 79 3.54 -0.42 10.93
CA THR A 79 3.69 -1.78 11.52
C THR A 79 3.03 -2.92 10.74
N LEU A 80 2.35 -2.66 9.61
CA LEU A 80 1.77 -3.70 8.76
C LEU A 80 2.89 -4.42 7.99
N PRO A 81 3.09 -5.74 8.17
CA PRO A 81 4.03 -6.50 7.35
C PRO A 81 3.46 -6.68 5.94
N TYR A 82 4.32 -6.60 4.94
CA TYR A 82 3.95 -6.87 3.56
C TYR A 82 5.09 -7.58 2.80
N THR A 83 4.73 -8.31 1.76
CA THR A 83 5.66 -9.03 0.89
C THR A 83 5.46 -8.64 -0.56
N PHE A 84 6.50 -8.81 -1.37
CA PHE A 84 6.47 -8.58 -2.80
C PHE A 84 6.49 -9.88 -3.59
N GLY A 85 5.89 -9.84 -4.77
CA GLY A 85 5.97 -10.92 -5.75
C GLY A 85 5.97 -10.39 -7.18
N LEU A 86 6.59 -11.14 -8.06
CA LEU A 86 6.53 -10.95 -9.51
C LEU A 86 5.70 -12.06 -10.14
N GLN A 87 4.94 -11.72 -11.16
CA GLN A 87 4.17 -12.65 -11.97
C GLN A 87 4.38 -12.29 -13.44
N THR A 88 4.55 -13.31 -14.29
CA THR A 88 4.60 -13.12 -15.75
C THR A 88 3.24 -12.76 -16.32
N GLY A 89 3.22 -11.81 -17.24
CA GLY A 89 2.01 -11.34 -17.90
C GLY A 89 1.23 -10.30 -17.10
N SER A 90 0.12 -9.84 -17.67
CA SER A 90 -0.76 -8.82 -17.14
C SER A 90 -2.05 -9.38 -16.51
N GLY A 91 -2.05 -10.65 -16.14
CA GLY A 91 -3.20 -11.30 -15.51
C GLY A 91 -3.48 -10.78 -14.10
N PRO A 92 -4.62 -11.20 -13.50
CA PRO A 92 -4.90 -10.88 -12.11
C PRO A 92 -3.76 -11.39 -11.21
N ALA A 93 -3.32 -10.54 -10.29
CA ALA A 93 -2.26 -10.88 -9.35
C ALA A 93 -2.63 -12.13 -8.53
N THR A 94 -1.78 -13.14 -8.56
CA THR A 94 -1.99 -14.38 -7.79
C THR A 94 -0.93 -14.42 -6.68
N PRO A 95 -1.29 -14.16 -5.43
CA PRO A 95 -0.36 -14.29 -4.31
C PRO A 95 -0.10 -15.77 -3.95
N PRO A 96 1.10 -16.07 -3.39
CA PRO A 96 2.27 -15.24 -3.36
C PRO A 96 3.00 -15.30 -4.71
N GLY A 97 3.41 -14.14 -5.25
CA GLY A 97 4.32 -14.09 -6.40
C GLY A 97 5.72 -14.60 -6.03
N THR A 98 6.57 -14.79 -7.03
CA THR A 98 7.98 -15.15 -6.83
C THR A 98 8.87 -13.90 -6.78
N SER A 99 10.00 -13.97 -6.08
CA SER A 99 10.98 -12.87 -6.06
C SER A 99 11.79 -12.77 -7.35
N THR A 100 11.75 -13.79 -8.20
CA THR A 100 12.51 -13.88 -9.44
C THR A 100 11.68 -14.56 -10.50
N ILE A 101 11.66 -14.00 -11.71
CA ILE A 101 11.02 -14.59 -12.88
C ILE A 101 11.98 -14.62 -14.08
N ASN A 102 11.90 -15.68 -14.89
CA ASN A 102 12.63 -15.81 -16.15
C ASN A 102 11.61 -15.70 -17.29
N VAL A 103 11.90 -14.86 -18.25
CA VAL A 103 11.02 -14.55 -19.37
C VAL A 103 11.82 -14.56 -20.67
N THR A 104 11.22 -15.06 -21.74
CA THR A 104 11.71 -14.85 -23.12
C THR A 104 10.78 -13.85 -23.79
N ASP A 105 11.33 -12.73 -24.23
CA ASP A 105 10.59 -11.76 -25.01
C ASP A 105 10.33 -12.32 -26.43
N ASN A 106 9.07 -12.38 -26.84
CA ASN A 106 8.69 -12.95 -28.14
C ASN A 106 8.95 -11.99 -29.31
N GLY A 107 9.10 -10.69 -29.08
CA GLY A 107 9.33 -9.70 -30.14
C GLY A 107 10.75 -9.76 -30.67
N VAL A 108 11.73 -9.71 -29.76
CA VAL A 108 13.15 -9.74 -30.12
C VAL A 108 13.83 -11.08 -29.77
N ASN A 109 13.09 -12.03 -29.25
CA ASN A 109 13.54 -13.37 -28.86
C ASN A 109 14.77 -13.35 -27.97
N LEU A 110 14.73 -12.52 -26.92
CA LEU A 110 15.78 -12.42 -25.92
C LEU A 110 15.25 -12.87 -24.55
N ALA A 111 16.00 -13.74 -23.90
CA ALA A 111 15.69 -14.18 -22.54
C ALA A 111 16.24 -13.19 -21.51
N TYR A 112 15.45 -12.87 -20.50
CA TYR A 112 15.86 -12.05 -19.38
C TYR A 112 15.31 -12.60 -18.06
N GLN A 113 15.96 -12.23 -16.96
CA GLN A 113 15.52 -12.49 -15.62
C GLN A 113 15.19 -11.17 -14.92
N LEU A 114 14.09 -11.12 -14.20
CA LEU A 114 13.76 -10.03 -13.27
C LEU A 114 13.87 -10.53 -11.84
N ASN A 115 14.30 -9.65 -10.96
CA ASN A 115 14.42 -9.93 -9.54
C ASN A 115 14.03 -8.71 -8.70
N LEU A 116 13.39 -8.96 -7.57
CA LEU A 116 13.06 -7.94 -6.60
C LEU A 116 14.27 -7.59 -5.73
N SER A 117 14.45 -6.32 -5.43
CA SER A 117 15.50 -5.83 -4.51
C SER A 117 15.26 -6.25 -3.06
N ALA A 118 14.01 -6.60 -2.71
CA ALA A 118 13.61 -7.08 -1.39
C ALA A 118 12.43 -8.04 -1.52
N ALA A 119 12.30 -9.00 -0.61
CA ALA A 119 11.15 -9.90 -0.56
C ALA A 119 9.91 -9.26 0.09
N GLY A 120 10.09 -8.16 0.79
CA GLY A 120 9.04 -7.42 1.51
C GLY A 120 9.63 -6.51 2.57
N SER A 121 8.76 -5.89 3.37
CA SER A 121 9.16 -5.00 4.46
C SER A 121 8.01 -4.84 5.46
N THR A 122 8.14 -3.87 6.37
CA THR A 122 7.09 -3.45 7.29
C THR A 122 6.71 -2.01 7.00
N GLY A 123 5.43 -1.72 6.98
CA GLY A 123 4.88 -0.38 6.76
C GLY A 123 5.35 0.61 7.83
N THR A 124 5.68 1.80 7.40
CA THR A 124 6.11 2.91 8.26
C THR A 124 5.09 4.05 8.31
N GLY A 125 3.99 3.91 7.56
CA GLY A 125 3.06 5.01 7.32
C GLY A 125 3.55 5.99 6.24
N LEU A 126 4.82 5.89 5.83
CA LEU A 126 5.44 6.73 4.81
C LEU A 126 5.76 5.92 3.55
N SER A 127 6.02 6.63 2.44
CA SER A 127 6.44 6.00 1.18
C SER A 127 7.84 5.38 1.34
N GLN A 128 7.98 4.13 0.92
CA GLN A 128 9.21 3.35 0.92
C GLN A 128 9.54 2.97 -0.52
N SER A 129 10.80 3.15 -0.95
CA SER A 129 11.25 2.93 -2.31
C SER A 129 11.95 1.58 -2.46
N PHE A 130 11.61 0.87 -3.54
CA PHE A 130 12.14 -0.43 -3.91
C PHE A 130 12.44 -0.48 -5.40
N ASN A 131 13.04 -1.58 -5.87
CA ASN A 131 13.39 -1.75 -7.26
C ASN A 131 13.14 -3.19 -7.74
N VAL A 132 12.71 -3.31 -8.99
CA VAL A 132 12.80 -4.53 -9.79
C VAL A 132 14.07 -4.43 -10.62
N GLY A 133 15.07 -5.23 -10.32
CA GLY A 133 16.26 -5.37 -11.14
C GLY A 133 16.09 -6.45 -12.20
N GLY A 134 17.11 -6.66 -12.99
CA GLY A 134 17.13 -7.76 -13.96
C GLY A 134 18.44 -7.91 -14.69
N THR A 135 18.61 -9.07 -15.33
CA THR A 135 19.79 -9.40 -16.13
C THR A 135 19.39 -10.13 -17.40
N MET A 136 20.15 -9.89 -18.47
CA MET A 136 20.14 -10.68 -19.69
C MET A 136 21.47 -11.40 -19.82
N ALA A 137 21.43 -12.71 -20.09
CA ALA A 137 22.62 -13.52 -20.26
C ALA A 137 23.41 -13.09 -21.50
N ALA A 138 24.72 -13.32 -21.47
CA ALA A 138 25.60 -13.15 -22.63
C ALA A 138 25.24 -14.10 -23.79
N ASN A 139 25.76 -13.80 -24.97
CA ASN A 139 25.75 -14.66 -26.17
C ASN A 139 24.35 -15.01 -26.71
N GLN A 140 23.36 -14.17 -26.49
CA GLN A 140 22.06 -14.33 -27.13
C GLN A 140 22.05 -13.63 -28.51
N ALA A 141 21.56 -14.33 -29.53
CA ALA A 141 21.46 -13.76 -30.87
C ALA A 141 20.28 -12.79 -31.01
N GLY A 142 19.15 -13.16 -30.43
CA GLY A 142 17.89 -12.41 -30.61
C GLY A 142 17.39 -12.47 -32.04
N ASN A 143 16.31 -11.73 -32.32
CA ASN A 143 15.72 -11.55 -33.64
C ASN A 143 15.54 -10.07 -33.95
N CYS A 144 16.26 -9.56 -34.94
CA CYS A 144 16.11 -8.19 -35.40
C CYS A 144 16.50 -8.10 -36.87
N ALA A 145 15.57 -7.76 -37.74
CA ALA A 145 15.85 -7.59 -39.18
C ALA A 145 16.33 -6.17 -39.54
N LEU A 146 16.36 -5.28 -38.55
CA LEU A 146 16.79 -3.88 -38.70
C LEU A 146 18.09 -3.63 -37.93
N ALA A 147 18.68 -2.48 -38.10
CA ALA A 147 19.88 -2.08 -37.32
C ALA A 147 19.57 -1.99 -35.79
N SER A 148 18.33 -1.78 -35.42
CA SER A 148 17.86 -1.78 -34.05
C SER A 148 16.39 -2.17 -33.99
N CYS A 149 16.03 -2.99 -33.03
CA CYS A 149 14.64 -3.38 -32.75
C CYS A 149 14.33 -3.10 -31.28
N THR A 150 13.14 -2.58 -31.00
CA THR A 150 12.68 -2.36 -29.66
C THR A 150 11.33 -3.03 -29.48
N ASN A 151 11.20 -3.82 -28.41
CA ASN A 151 9.92 -4.37 -27.98
C ASN A 151 9.49 -3.69 -26.68
N THR A 152 8.51 -2.81 -26.75
CA THR A 152 7.96 -2.07 -25.59
C THR A 152 6.57 -2.57 -25.26
N ALA A 153 6.20 -2.50 -23.98
CA ALA A 153 4.84 -2.83 -23.53
C ALA A 153 3.80 -2.01 -24.29
N GLY A 154 2.74 -2.67 -24.75
CA GLY A 154 1.71 -2.05 -25.58
C GLY A 154 1.98 -2.06 -27.09
N ALA A 155 3.19 -2.43 -27.55
CA ALA A 155 3.41 -2.75 -28.96
C ALA A 155 2.65 -4.05 -29.30
N THR A 156 2.12 -4.16 -30.54
CA THR A 156 1.22 -5.25 -30.99
C THR A 156 1.88 -6.63 -31.02
N VAL A 157 3.13 -6.78 -30.66
CA VAL A 157 3.94 -7.94 -31.01
C VAL A 157 4.19 -8.90 -29.85
N SER A 158 4.08 -8.48 -28.58
CA SER A 158 4.35 -9.41 -27.47
C SER A 158 3.66 -9.03 -26.18
N THR A 159 2.99 -10.01 -25.57
CA THR A 159 2.48 -9.92 -24.19
C THR A 159 3.52 -10.27 -23.14
N ASN A 160 4.68 -10.84 -23.56
CA ASN A 160 5.72 -11.32 -22.64
C ASN A 160 6.62 -10.20 -22.06
N ASN A 161 6.47 -8.97 -22.53
CA ASN A 161 7.16 -7.81 -21.97
C ASN A 161 6.33 -7.04 -20.94
N VAL A 162 5.13 -7.53 -20.62
CA VAL A 162 4.30 -7.02 -19.52
C VAL A 162 4.41 -7.98 -18.34
N GLN A 163 4.79 -7.45 -17.18
CA GLN A 163 4.93 -8.22 -15.95
C GLN A 163 4.13 -7.55 -14.83
N THR A 164 3.66 -8.35 -13.88
CA THR A 164 2.87 -7.87 -12.74
C THR A 164 3.72 -7.87 -11.47
N LEU A 165 3.75 -6.72 -10.80
CA LEU A 165 4.27 -6.57 -9.44
C LEU A 165 3.11 -6.70 -8.44
N ILE A 166 3.29 -7.54 -7.44
CA ILE A 166 2.30 -7.86 -6.42
C ILE A 166 2.78 -7.35 -5.07
N VAL A 167 1.88 -6.75 -4.30
CA VAL A 167 2.09 -6.39 -2.89
C VAL A 167 1.05 -7.16 -2.07
N ASN A 168 1.51 -8.08 -1.22
CA ASN A 168 0.66 -8.89 -0.33
C ASN A 168 0.77 -8.33 1.10
N TYR A 169 -0.38 -8.12 1.78
CA TYR A 169 -0.46 -7.58 3.15
C TYR A 169 -1.69 -8.09 3.90
#